data_4a38494b5657862e4a9d5b32d4d82d11
#
_entry.id   4a38494b5657862e4a9d5b32d4d82d11
#
_cell.length_a   1.000
_cell.length_b   1.000
_cell.length_c   1.000
_cell.angle_alpha   90.00
_cell.angle_beta   90.00
_cell.angle_gamma   90.00
#
_symmetry.space_group_name_H-M   'P 1'
#
loop_
_entity.id
_entity.type
_entity.pdbx_description
1 polymer ?
#
loop_
_entity_poly.entity_id
_entity_poly.type
_entity_poly.pdbx_seq_one_letter_code
_entity_poly.pdbx_strand_id
1 'polypeptide(L)'
;MSQSVLTFLPALHGDAFIIHCYKGDNDGYIIVDGGPNINSRLNPFINEVEKISHIDLMIMTHQDDDHLVGIKKYIERHKDDVMFPVDRLWVNSARFVDMPEGHNLSAIKANSMADTLRKIGDAGKTQWTEYVCAGFDTSDITFADIEVIAPSTKTLSLFFESYETLLAQKGLEPAMNLSASKRVEKDRDIDLQTLSERKKAKPNPEKYANLVNMASIAFIVRSDGLSALMLGDSFPDEVEAYLREKGYSEDNKLVVDFVKVSHHGSRNNISNTLLDIIDCVNYIISTNGGEKKSYHPDRETLANILCHKGRDRSKPIHFFFNYPLNIIEQRVGKLFNDEDVKLNYVIHDKNNGLPNNLRIL
;
A
#
# COMPACT_ATOMS: atom_id res chain seq x y z
N MET A 1 18.01 -23.66 -2.37
CA MET A 1 17.46 -22.77 -1.32
C MET A 1 16.13 -22.28 -1.80
N SER A 2 15.12 -22.27 -0.94
CA SER A 2 13.84 -21.66 -1.26
C SER A 2 14.03 -20.16 -1.46
N GLN A 3 13.29 -19.57 -2.38
CA GLN A 3 13.37 -18.14 -2.70
C GLN A 3 12.06 -17.47 -2.30
N SER A 4 12.13 -16.32 -1.66
CA SER A 4 10.97 -15.54 -1.29
C SER A 4 10.25 -15.00 -2.53
N VAL A 5 8.93 -14.89 -2.44
CA VAL A 5 8.07 -14.51 -3.58
C VAL A 5 7.06 -13.46 -3.16
N LEU A 6 7.03 -12.36 -3.88
CA LEU A 6 5.96 -11.36 -3.81
C LEU A 6 4.88 -11.70 -4.83
N THR A 7 3.67 -11.96 -4.36
CA THR A 7 2.49 -12.22 -5.20
C THR A 7 1.57 -11.02 -5.19
N PHE A 8 1.21 -10.54 -6.34
CA PHE A 8 0.44 -9.36 -6.60
C PHE A 8 -0.95 -9.76 -7.13
N LEU A 9 -2.00 -9.42 -6.40
CA LEU A 9 -3.35 -9.89 -6.67
C LEU A 9 -4.17 -8.86 -7.45
N PRO A 10 -5.13 -9.29 -8.30
CA PRO A 10 -6.08 -8.39 -8.92
C PRO A 10 -7.09 -7.87 -7.88
N ALA A 11 -6.87 -6.65 -7.41
CA ALA A 11 -7.64 -5.97 -6.36
C ALA A 11 -8.47 -4.78 -6.86
N LEU A 12 -8.90 -4.78 -8.12
CA LEU A 12 -9.57 -3.65 -8.78
C LEU A 12 -8.71 -2.37 -8.70
N HIS A 13 -9.21 -1.33 -8.02
CA HIS A 13 -8.50 -0.07 -7.81
C HIS A 13 -7.68 -0.03 -6.51
N GLY A 14 -7.68 -1.12 -5.73
CA GLY A 14 -7.03 -1.23 -4.44
C GLY A 14 -5.76 -2.06 -4.44
N ASP A 15 -5.31 -2.40 -3.24
CA ASP A 15 -4.11 -3.19 -2.98
C ASP A 15 -4.42 -4.54 -2.36
N ALA A 16 -3.74 -5.59 -2.82
CA ALA A 16 -3.71 -6.88 -2.16
C ALA A 16 -2.45 -7.65 -2.56
N PHE A 17 -1.63 -8.04 -1.59
CA PHE A 17 -0.37 -8.74 -1.80
C PHE A 17 -0.22 -9.91 -0.84
N ILE A 18 0.48 -10.95 -1.30
CA ILE A 18 0.96 -12.06 -0.48
C ILE A 18 2.48 -12.10 -0.64
N ILE A 19 3.21 -12.07 0.46
CA ILE A 19 4.66 -12.24 0.45
C ILE A 19 4.97 -13.53 1.20
N HIS A 20 5.46 -14.54 0.48
CA HIS A 20 6.00 -15.74 1.10
C HIS A 20 7.49 -15.51 1.30
N CYS A 21 7.90 -15.32 2.53
CA CYS A 21 9.26 -15.01 2.93
C CYS A 21 9.99 -16.27 3.36
N TYR A 22 11.28 -16.35 3.01
CA TYR A 22 12.24 -17.32 3.53
C TYR A 22 13.44 -16.57 4.10
N LYS A 23 13.94 -16.97 5.26
CA LYS A 23 15.15 -16.44 5.87
C LYS A 23 15.87 -17.55 6.60
N GLY A 24 16.91 -18.13 5.96
CA GLY A 24 17.57 -19.34 6.44
C GLY A 24 16.59 -20.52 6.47
N ASP A 25 16.40 -21.08 7.66
CA ASP A 25 15.49 -22.22 7.88
C ASP A 25 14.05 -21.80 8.26
N ASN A 26 13.80 -20.49 8.41
CA ASN A 26 12.49 -19.96 8.74
C ASN A 26 11.74 -19.56 7.47
N ASP A 27 10.44 -19.81 7.45
CA ASP A 27 9.54 -19.26 6.44
C ASP A 27 8.26 -18.71 7.07
N GLY A 28 7.58 -17.84 6.36
CA GLY A 28 6.34 -17.23 6.84
C GLY A 28 5.62 -16.43 5.77
N TYR A 29 4.34 -16.20 5.97
CA TYR A 29 3.47 -15.45 5.08
C TYR A 29 3.13 -14.08 5.64
N ILE A 30 3.35 -13.05 4.83
CA ILE A 30 2.87 -11.70 5.06
C ILE A 30 1.74 -11.42 4.08
N ILE A 31 0.58 -11.02 4.59
CA ILE A 31 -0.53 -10.51 3.79
C ILE A 31 -0.56 -9.00 3.93
N VAL A 32 -0.63 -8.27 2.82
CA VAL A 32 -0.68 -6.80 2.83
C VAL A 32 -1.92 -6.35 2.09
N ASP A 33 -2.85 -5.75 2.81
CA ASP A 33 -4.14 -5.30 2.33
C ASP A 33 -4.99 -6.42 1.67
N GLY A 34 -6.25 -6.15 1.41
CA GLY A 34 -7.19 -7.16 0.90
C GLY A 34 -8.07 -6.68 -0.25
N GLY A 35 -7.81 -5.46 -0.72
CA GLY A 35 -8.60 -4.86 -1.78
C GLY A 35 -10.03 -4.48 -1.39
N PRO A 36 -10.79 -3.94 -2.34
CA PRO A 36 -12.15 -3.46 -2.14
C PRO A 36 -13.18 -4.60 -2.09
N ASN A 37 -14.44 -4.21 -1.99
CA ASN A 37 -15.56 -5.15 -2.02
C ASN A 37 -15.72 -5.80 -3.39
N ILE A 38 -15.18 -6.99 -3.57
CA ILE A 38 -15.42 -7.84 -4.73
C ILE A 38 -16.46 -8.90 -4.36
N ASN A 39 -17.44 -9.17 -5.23
CA ASN A 39 -18.48 -10.16 -4.98
C ASN A 39 -17.90 -11.52 -4.61
N SER A 40 -18.42 -12.12 -3.57
CA SER A 40 -17.81 -13.13 -2.72
C SER A 40 -17.33 -14.44 -3.37
N ARG A 41 -17.88 -14.85 -4.52
CA ARG A 41 -17.48 -16.12 -5.15
C ARG A 41 -16.25 -16.01 -6.04
N LEU A 42 -15.85 -14.79 -6.43
CA LEU A 42 -14.74 -14.52 -7.34
C LEU A 42 -13.73 -13.53 -6.76
N ASN A 43 -13.71 -13.37 -5.43
CA ASN A 43 -12.75 -12.47 -4.80
C ASN A 43 -11.35 -13.11 -4.84
N PRO A 44 -10.41 -12.62 -5.67
CA PRO A 44 -9.10 -13.22 -5.82
C PRO A 44 -8.32 -13.25 -4.50
N PHE A 45 -8.43 -12.19 -3.69
CA PHE A 45 -7.80 -12.12 -2.37
C PHE A 45 -8.23 -13.30 -1.49
N ILE A 46 -9.54 -13.46 -1.27
CA ILE A 46 -10.05 -14.55 -0.43
C ILE A 46 -9.65 -15.90 -1.00
N ASN A 47 -9.78 -16.10 -2.32
CA ASN A 47 -9.46 -17.39 -2.95
C ASN A 47 -7.99 -17.77 -2.82
N GLU A 48 -7.07 -16.82 -2.78
CA GLU A 48 -5.65 -17.10 -2.63
C GLU A 48 -5.24 -17.23 -1.16
N VAL A 49 -5.76 -16.35 -0.29
CA VAL A 49 -5.41 -16.38 1.14
C VAL A 49 -5.96 -17.63 1.83
N GLU A 50 -7.15 -18.14 1.44
CA GLU A 50 -7.71 -19.40 1.95
C GLU A 50 -6.88 -20.65 1.60
N LYS A 51 -5.93 -20.55 0.69
CA LYS A 51 -4.97 -21.63 0.40
C LYS A 51 -3.81 -21.70 1.39
N ILE A 52 -3.64 -20.65 2.18
CA ILE A 52 -2.59 -20.51 3.17
C ILE A 52 -3.17 -20.99 4.50
N SER A 53 -2.61 -22.07 5.03
CA SER A 53 -3.09 -22.69 6.29
C SER A 53 -2.77 -21.85 7.52
N HIS A 54 -1.75 -21.00 7.45
CA HIS A 54 -1.27 -20.17 8.54
C HIS A 54 -0.63 -18.89 8.01
N ILE A 55 -1.00 -17.74 8.58
CA ILE A 55 -0.51 -16.42 8.22
C ILE A 55 0.24 -15.85 9.43
N ASP A 56 1.53 -15.60 9.27
CA ASP A 56 2.38 -15.08 10.34
C ASP A 56 2.15 -13.60 10.61
N LEU A 57 1.88 -12.83 9.55
CA LEU A 57 1.62 -11.39 9.65
C LEU A 57 0.59 -10.94 8.61
N MET A 58 -0.46 -10.27 9.07
CA MET A 58 -1.40 -9.57 8.20
C MET A 58 -1.33 -8.07 8.48
N ILE A 59 -1.09 -7.28 7.44
CA ILE A 59 -0.94 -5.82 7.51
C ILE A 59 -2.12 -5.17 6.80
N MET A 60 -2.85 -4.35 7.53
CA MET A 60 -3.82 -3.43 7.00
C MET A 60 -3.18 -2.04 7.02
N THR A 61 -2.73 -1.58 5.86
CA THR A 61 -1.91 -0.36 5.79
C THR A 61 -2.67 0.86 6.30
N HIS A 62 -3.93 1.00 5.94
CA HIS A 62 -4.81 2.07 6.40
C HIS A 62 -6.29 1.70 6.19
N GLN A 63 -7.20 2.60 6.56
CA GLN A 63 -8.63 2.28 6.67
C GLN A 63 -9.47 2.47 5.41
N ASP A 64 -8.90 2.78 4.24
CA ASP A 64 -9.67 2.96 3.01
C ASP A 64 -10.24 1.64 2.51
N ASP A 65 -11.48 1.68 2.00
CA ASP A 65 -12.23 0.47 1.65
C ASP A 65 -11.56 -0.37 0.57
N ASP A 66 -10.75 0.24 -0.27
CA ASP A 66 -9.98 -0.43 -1.32
C ASP A 66 -8.70 -1.13 -0.82
N HIS A 67 -8.43 -1.06 0.48
CA HIS A 67 -7.37 -1.78 1.17
C HIS A 67 -7.92 -2.78 2.19
N LEU A 68 -8.91 -2.36 3.01
CA LEU A 68 -9.30 -3.11 4.19
C LEU A 68 -10.41 -4.15 3.98
N VAL A 69 -11.28 -4.02 2.95
CA VAL A 69 -12.52 -4.80 2.90
C VAL A 69 -12.28 -6.31 2.73
N GLY A 70 -11.27 -6.69 1.97
CA GLY A 70 -10.91 -8.12 1.82
C GLY A 70 -10.45 -8.72 3.14
N ILE A 71 -9.57 -8.03 3.88
CA ILE A 71 -9.11 -8.45 5.22
C ILE A 71 -10.29 -8.55 6.18
N LYS A 72 -11.17 -7.54 6.19
CA LYS A 72 -12.37 -7.56 7.02
C LYS A 72 -13.21 -8.81 6.75
N LYS A 73 -13.44 -9.16 5.49
CA LYS A 73 -14.19 -10.36 5.12
C LYS A 73 -13.49 -11.65 5.55
N TYR A 74 -12.16 -11.69 5.45
CA TYR A 74 -11.38 -12.84 5.90
C TYR A 74 -11.51 -13.03 7.42
N ILE A 75 -11.33 -11.97 8.20
CA ILE A 75 -11.50 -12.00 9.66
C ILE A 75 -12.91 -12.42 10.04
N GLU A 76 -13.95 -11.87 9.40
CA GLU A 76 -15.35 -12.22 9.66
C GLU A 76 -15.67 -13.70 9.38
N ARG A 77 -14.97 -14.34 8.44
CA ARG A 77 -15.14 -15.77 8.17
C ARG A 77 -14.53 -16.67 9.23
N HIS A 78 -13.39 -16.25 9.79
CA HIS A 78 -12.58 -17.08 10.68
C HIS A 78 -12.72 -16.70 12.17
N LYS A 79 -13.49 -15.66 12.51
CA LYS A 79 -13.62 -15.15 13.88
C LYS A 79 -14.06 -16.18 14.90
N ASP A 80 -14.85 -17.16 14.48
CA ASP A 80 -15.40 -18.21 15.33
C ASP A 80 -14.60 -19.50 15.29
N ASP A 81 -13.50 -19.55 14.49
CA ASP A 81 -12.63 -20.73 14.41
C ASP A 81 -11.93 -20.98 15.74
N VAL A 82 -11.74 -22.26 16.06
CA VAL A 82 -11.01 -22.68 17.28
C VAL A 82 -9.59 -22.13 17.28
N MET A 83 -8.92 -22.20 16.11
CA MET A 83 -7.63 -21.59 15.85
C MET A 83 -7.83 -20.51 14.78
N PHE A 84 -7.58 -19.27 15.15
CA PHE A 84 -7.60 -18.18 14.19
C PHE A 84 -6.32 -18.25 13.33
N PRO A 85 -6.42 -18.22 12.01
CA PRO A 85 -5.29 -18.56 11.12
C PRO A 85 -4.25 -17.43 10.96
N VAL A 86 -4.29 -16.38 11.79
CA VAL A 86 -3.39 -15.23 11.73
C VAL A 86 -2.74 -15.00 13.08
N ASP A 87 -1.42 -15.05 13.15
CA ASP A 87 -0.67 -14.81 14.40
C ASP A 87 -0.64 -13.34 14.79
N ARG A 88 -0.30 -12.48 13.82
CA ARG A 88 -0.15 -11.04 14.04
C ARG A 88 -0.97 -10.24 13.05
N LEU A 89 -1.63 -9.22 13.55
CA LEU A 89 -2.38 -8.26 12.74
C LEU A 89 -1.93 -6.83 13.06
N TRP A 90 -1.37 -6.15 12.09
CA TRP A 90 -1.03 -4.72 12.18
C TRP A 90 -2.12 -3.89 11.52
N VAL A 91 -2.57 -2.86 12.23
CA VAL A 91 -3.72 -2.06 11.82
C VAL A 91 -3.52 -0.58 12.16
N ASN A 92 -3.45 0.28 11.16
CA ASN A 92 -3.58 1.72 11.36
C ASN A 92 -4.97 2.16 10.90
N SER A 93 -5.98 1.90 11.73
CA SER A 93 -7.35 2.29 11.43
C SER A 93 -8.06 2.85 12.66
N ALA A 94 -8.47 4.10 12.58
CA ALA A 94 -9.26 4.74 13.63
C ALA A 94 -10.66 4.09 13.79
N ARG A 95 -11.14 3.34 12.80
CA ARG A 95 -12.40 2.59 12.87
C ARG A 95 -12.32 1.38 13.81
N PHE A 96 -11.11 0.95 14.17
CA PHE A 96 -10.86 -0.21 15.03
C PHE A 96 -10.42 0.18 16.43
N VAL A 97 -10.02 1.43 16.65
CA VAL A 97 -9.61 1.94 17.96
C VAL A 97 -10.83 2.19 18.85
N ASP A 98 -10.77 1.72 20.08
CA ASP A 98 -11.77 2.06 21.10
C ASP A 98 -11.65 3.52 21.51
N MET A 99 -12.79 4.20 21.51
CA MET A 99 -12.88 5.51 22.11
C MET A 99 -12.84 5.38 23.63
N PRO A 100 -12.12 6.27 24.34
CA PRO A 100 -12.13 6.29 25.80
C PRO A 100 -13.55 6.33 26.37
N GLU A 101 -13.77 5.68 27.50
CA GLU A 101 -15.07 5.71 28.22
C GLU A 101 -15.51 7.16 28.47
N GLY A 102 -16.69 7.52 28.00
CA GLY A 102 -17.28 8.84 28.21
C GLY A 102 -17.87 9.50 26.96
N HIS A 103 -17.61 8.99 25.77
CA HIS A 103 -18.25 9.48 24.56
C HIS A 103 -19.53 8.70 24.24
N ASN A 104 -20.67 9.41 24.11
CA ASN A 104 -21.97 8.82 23.75
C ASN A 104 -22.04 8.36 22.30
N LEU A 105 -21.32 7.30 21.95
CA LEU A 105 -21.30 6.68 20.63
C LEU A 105 -22.17 5.42 20.53
N SER A 106 -23.28 5.39 21.25
CA SER A 106 -24.17 4.23 21.35
C SER A 106 -24.82 3.78 20.03
N ALA A 107 -24.76 4.59 18.97
CA ALA A 107 -25.40 4.29 17.68
C ALA A 107 -24.48 3.62 16.64
N ILE A 108 -23.16 3.65 16.82
CA ILE A 108 -22.18 3.11 15.84
C ILE A 108 -21.73 1.69 16.21
N LYS A 109 -22.15 1.19 17.36
CA LYS A 109 -21.53 0.05 18.05
C LYS A 109 -21.95 -1.34 17.62
N ALA A 110 -22.94 -1.52 16.82
CA ALA A 110 -23.59 -2.85 16.76
C ALA A 110 -22.74 -3.97 16.14
N ASN A 111 -21.67 -3.70 15.38
CA ASN A 111 -20.77 -4.73 14.82
C ASN A 111 -19.44 -4.10 14.37
N SER A 112 -18.71 -3.46 15.26
CA SER A 112 -17.41 -2.93 14.86
C SER A 112 -16.40 -4.06 14.69
N MET A 113 -15.55 -3.95 13.69
CA MET A 113 -14.40 -4.85 13.51
C MET A 113 -13.52 -4.84 14.78
N ALA A 114 -13.45 -3.71 15.49
CA ALA A 114 -12.75 -3.58 16.76
C ALA A 114 -13.24 -4.61 17.80
N ASP A 115 -14.56 -4.75 17.96
CA ASP A 115 -15.11 -5.74 18.90
C ASP A 115 -14.78 -7.17 18.49
N THR A 116 -14.76 -7.44 17.18
CA THR A 116 -14.36 -8.76 16.65
C THR A 116 -12.88 -9.03 16.93
N LEU A 117 -12.01 -8.07 16.61
CA LEU A 117 -10.56 -8.19 16.83
C LEU A 117 -10.22 -8.30 18.31
N ARG A 118 -10.92 -7.53 19.18
CA ARG A 118 -10.73 -7.64 20.61
C ARG A 118 -11.10 -9.01 21.15
N LYS A 119 -12.24 -9.56 20.73
CA LYS A 119 -12.65 -10.93 21.15
C LYS A 119 -11.65 -11.98 20.70
N ILE A 120 -11.10 -11.86 19.48
CA ILE A 120 -10.07 -12.77 18.97
C ILE A 120 -8.78 -12.59 19.76
N GLY A 121 -8.36 -11.35 20.04
CA GLY A 121 -7.16 -11.02 20.83
C GLY A 121 -7.28 -11.44 22.29
N ASP A 122 -8.40 -11.13 22.96
CA ASP A 122 -8.67 -11.51 24.36
C ASP A 122 -8.71 -13.04 24.54
N ALA A 123 -9.13 -13.76 23.51
CA ALA A 123 -9.07 -15.22 23.48
C ALA A 123 -7.62 -15.75 23.26
N GLY A 124 -6.62 -14.89 23.10
CA GLY A 124 -5.23 -15.25 22.84
C GLY A 124 -5.00 -15.89 21.46
N LYS A 125 -5.90 -15.67 20.51
CA LYS A 125 -5.88 -16.29 19.19
C LYS A 125 -5.02 -15.54 18.18
N THR A 126 -4.80 -14.24 18.38
CA THR A 126 -3.97 -13.38 17.53
C THR A 126 -3.39 -12.23 18.34
N GLN A 127 -2.21 -11.76 17.95
CA GLN A 127 -1.64 -10.52 18.46
C GLN A 127 -2.07 -9.37 17.57
N TRP A 128 -2.99 -8.56 18.06
CA TRP A 128 -3.43 -7.37 17.38
C TRP A 128 -2.63 -6.16 17.83
N THR A 129 -2.09 -5.38 16.89
CA THR A 129 -1.28 -4.19 17.17
C THR A 129 -1.82 -3.00 16.39
N GLU A 130 -2.15 -1.96 17.12
CA GLU A 130 -2.43 -0.61 16.63
C GLU A 130 -1.18 0.27 16.80
N TYR A 131 -1.22 1.47 16.22
CA TYR A 131 -0.12 2.44 16.32
C TYR A 131 1.21 1.94 15.73
N VAL A 132 1.12 1.22 14.61
CA VAL A 132 2.31 0.80 13.88
C VAL A 132 2.88 2.01 13.14
N CYS A 133 4.03 2.49 13.58
CA CYS A 133 4.67 3.69 13.04
C CYS A 133 6.17 3.48 12.78
N ALA A 134 6.81 4.43 12.16
CA ALA A 134 8.24 4.40 11.84
C ALA A 134 9.09 4.02 13.05
N GLY A 135 9.97 3.03 12.87
CA GLY A 135 10.79 2.46 13.93
C GLY A 135 10.08 1.48 14.87
N PHE A 136 8.89 1.00 14.50
CA PHE A 136 8.19 -0.08 15.22
C PHE A 136 9.10 -1.30 15.36
N ASP A 137 9.13 -1.90 16.57
CA ASP A 137 9.95 -3.09 16.83
C ASP A 137 9.38 -4.33 16.15
N THR A 138 10.17 -4.92 15.29
CA THR A 138 9.86 -6.13 14.50
C THR A 138 10.82 -7.28 14.80
N SER A 139 11.60 -7.18 15.86
CA SER A 139 12.69 -8.13 16.19
C SER A 139 12.20 -9.55 16.50
N ASP A 140 10.92 -9.72 16.79
CA ASP A 140 10.28 -11.02 17.02
C ASP A 140 9.85 -11.73 15.72
N ILE A 141 9.99 -11.08 14.56
CA ILE A 141 9.72 -11.65 13.24
C ILE A 141 11.01 -12.29 12.71
N THR A 142 11.05 -13.62 12.61
CA THR A 142 12.28 -14.36 12.28
C THR A 142 12.39 -14.76 10.81
N PHE A 143 11.30 -14.77 10.07
CA PHE A 143 11.23 -15.22 8.67
C PHE A 143 11.50 -14.11 7.64
N ALA A 144 11.63 -12.86 8.10
CA ALA A 144 11.98 -11.70 7.28
C ALA A 144 12.58 -10.59 8.14
N ASP A 145 13.35 -9.68 7.53
CA ASP A 145 13.68 -8.37 8.13
C ASP A 145 12.63 -7.37 7.66
N ILE A 146 11.85 -6.84 8.59
CA ILE A 146 10.82 -5.84 8.31
C ILE A 146 11.21 -4.54 9.01
N GLU A 147 11.21 -3.43 8.28
CA GLU A 147 11.50 -2.11 8.79
C GLU A 147 10.32 -1.18 8.48
N VAL A 148 9.53 -0.80 9.48
CA VAL A 148 8.43 0.15 9.32
C VAL A 148 9.01 1.57 9.22
N ILE A 149 8.68 2.26 8.12
CA ILE A 149 9.28 3.55 7.76
C ILE A 149 8.29 4.72 7.75
N ALA A 150 6.99 4.43 7.73
CA ALA A 150 5.89 5.40 7.87
C ALA A 150 4.66 4.69 8.44
N PRO A 151 3.71 5.45 9.03
CA PRO A 151 3.75 6.88 9.29
C PRO A 151 4.69 7.25 10.44
N SER A 152 5.01 8.55 10.60
CA SER A 152 5.64 9.04 11.82
C SER A 152 4.66 8.96 13.00
N THR A 153 5.17 8.85 14.21
CA THR A 153 4.34 8.90 15.43
C THR A 153 3.46 10.14 15.48
N LYS A 154 4.01 11.29 15.05
CA LYS A 154 3.27 12.56 15.00
C LYS A 154 2.07 12.49 14.04
N THR A 155 2.27 11.97 12.84
CA THR A 155 1.21 11.84 11.83
C THR A 155 0.13 10.88 12.31
N LEU A 156 0.53 9.77 12.92
CA LEU A 156 -0.41 8.78 13.43
C LEU A 156 -1.27 9.34 14.58
N SER A 157 -0.65 10.05 15.54
CA SER A 157 -1.39 10.73 16.61
C SER A 157 -2.39 11.76 16.07
N LEU A 158 -1.96 12.58 15.10
CA LEU A 158 -2.84 13.57 14.46
C LEU A 158 -4.03 12.90 13.73
N PHE A 159 -3.81 11.76 13.12
CA PHE A 159 -4.87 10.98 12.47
C PHE A 159 -5.94 10.53 13.46
N PHE A 160 -5.55 9.93 14.59
CA PHE A 160 -6.49 9.48 15.63
C PHE A 160 -7.21 10.66 16.28
N GLU A 161 -6.51 11.72 16.68
CA GLU A 161 -7.11 12.94 17.24
C GLU A 161 -8.13 13.60 16.31
N SER A 162 -7.83 13.63 15.00
CA SER A 162 -8.74 14.19 14.00
C SER A 162 -10.00 13.34 13.83
N TYR A 163 -9.87 12.02 13.88
CA TYR A 163 -11.00 11.10 13.84
C TYR A 163 -11.92 11.29 15.05
N GLU A 164 -11.36 11.33 16.26
CA GLU A 164 -12.10 11.60 17.51
C GLU A 164 -12.88 12.93 17.44
N THR A 165 -12.20 13.98 16.95
CA THR A 165 -12.81 15.30 16.80
C THR A 165 -14.00 15.26 15.84
N LEU A 166 -13.87 14.58 14.71
CA LEU A 166 -14.94 14.46 13.71
C LEU A 166 -16.11 13.65 14.22
N LEU A 167 -15.86 12.57 14.96
CA LEU A 167 -16.92 11.79 15.62
C LEU A 167 -17.68 12.62 16.66
N ALA A 168 -16.96 13.36 17.50
CA ALA A 168 -17.55 14.22 18.53
C ALA A 168 -18.43 15.33 17.91
N GLN A 169 -18.03 15.89 16.78
CA GLN A 169 -18.75 16.99 16.11
C GLN A 169 -19.96 16.53 15.29
N LYS A 170 -19.89 15.40 14.63
CA LYS A 170 -20.88 14.97 13.64
C LYS A 170 -21.70 13.76 14.05
N GLY A 171 -21.28 13.01 15.05
CA GLY A 171 -21.94 11.77 15.48
C GLY A 171 -21.98 10.66 14.40
N LEU A 172 -21.25 10.84 13.31
CA LEU A 172 -21.19 9.94 12.16
C LEU A 172 -19.73 9.76 11.74
N GLU A 173 -19.41 8.58 11.23
CA GLU A 173 -18.12 8.38 10.57
C GLU A 173 -17.89 9.45 9.48
N PRO A 174 -16.69 10.03 9.39
CA PRO A 174 -16.35 10.97 8.32
C PRO A 174 -16.58 10.31 6.96
N ALA A 175 -17.36 10.96 6.10
CA ALA A 175 -17.51 10.51 4.75
C ALA A 175 -16.14 10.61 4.04
N MET A 176 -15.67 9.50 3.51
CA MET A 176 -14.45 9.44 2.72
C MET A 176 -14.66 10.22 1.42
N ASN A 177 -14.13 11.43 1.36
CA ASN A 177 -14.10 12.20 0.14
C ASN A 177 -12.86 11.79 -0.68
N LEU A 178 -13.01 10.74 -1.47
CA LEU A 178 -12.04 10.38 -2.49
C LEU A 178 -11.78 11.59 -3.39
N SER A 179 -10.56 12.10 -3.37
CA SER A 179 -10.16 13.23 -4.20
C SER A 179 -10.00 12.76 -5.66
N ALA A 180 -11.01 13.03 -6.46
CA ALA A 180 -10.98 12.68 -7.87
C ALA A 180 -10.01 13.52 -8.66
N SER A 181 -9.19 12.91 -9.47
CA SER A 181 -8.50 13.62 -10.53
C SER A 181 -9.20 13.39 -11.88
N LYS A 182 -9.99 14.37 -12.31
CA LYS A 182 -10.50 14.49 -13.70
C LYS A 182 -9.42 14.95 -14.70
N ARG A 183 -8.11 14.77 -14.38
CA ARG A 183 -7.04 15.41 -15.15
C ARG A 183 -6.46 14.57 -16.27
N VAL A 184 -6.78 13.31 -16.35
CA VAL A 184 -6.15 12.39 -17.31
C VAL A 184 -6.30 12.84 -18.76
N GLU A 185 -7.50 13.33 -19.14
CA GLU A 185 -7.73 13.85 -20.48
C GLU A 185 -6.90 15.11 -20.80
N LYS A 186 -6.61 15.94 -19.80
CA LYS A 186 -5.85 17.20 -20.00
C LYS A 186 -4.34 16.97 -20.17
N ASP A 187 -3.82 15.86 -19.64
CA ASP A 187 -2.39 15.56 -19.68
C ASP A 187 -1.99 14.62 -20.82
N ARG A 188 -2.97 14.19 -21.63
CA ARG A 188 -2.79 13.22 -22.71
C ARG A 188 -1.77 13.65 -23.77
N ASP A 189 -1.79 14.94 -24.12
CA ASP A 189 -0.97 15.48 -25.20
C ASP A 189 0.34 16.13 -24.69
N ILE A 190 0.60 16.01 -23.37
CA ILE A 190 1.80 16.56 -22.75
C ILE A 190 2.85 15.45 -22.66
N ASP A 191 4.07 15.71 -23.13
CA ASP A 191 5.16 14.75 -23.03
C ASP A 191 5.57 14.48 -21.57
N LEU A 192 6.14 13.29 -21.31
CA LEU A 192 6.49 12.86 -19.96
C LEU A 192 7.58 13.74 -19.33
N GLN A 193 8.51 14.30 -20.12
CA GLN A 193 9.53 15.20 -19.57
C GLN A 193 8.90 16.46 -18.95
N THR A 194 7.99 17.10 -19.69
CA THR A 194 7.23 18.27 -19.20
C THR A 194 6.37 17.92 -17.97
N LEU A 195 5.74 16.73 -17.96
CA LEU A 195 4.96 16.28 -16.81
C LEU A 195 5.84 16.09 -15.56
N SER A 196 7.06 15.57 -15.72
CA SER A 196 7.98 15.32 -14.60
C SER A 196 8.46 16.59 -13.89
N GLU A 197 8.39 17.75 -14.56
CA GLU A 197 8.84 19.04 -14.05
C GLU A 197 7.73 19.82 -13.29
N ARG A 198 6.51 19.27 -13.25
CA ARG A 198 5.40 19.92 -12.56
C ARG A 198 5.60 19.95 -11.04
N LYS A 199 5.26 21.09 -10.45
CA LYS A 199 5.23 21.22 -8.99
C LYS A 199 4.08 20.38 -8.42
N LYS A 200 4.39 19.59 -7.40
CA LYS A 200 3.40 18.77 -6.69
C LYS A 200 2.78 19.55 -5.55
N ALA A 201 1.49 19.30 -5.34
CA ALA A 201 0.83 19.80 -4.14
C ALA A 201 1.25 18.94 -2.94
N LYS A 202 1.65 19.60 -1.85
CA LYS A 202 1.82 18.90 -0.57
C LYS A 202 0.44 18.49 0.00
N PRO A 203 0.37 17.37 0.72
CA PRO A 203 -0.85 16.98 1.39
C PRO A 203 -1.23 18.05 2.42
N ASN A 204 -2.53 18.35 2.51
CA ASN A 204 -3.03 19.21 3.59
C ASN A 204 -3.45 18.32 4.78
N PRO A 205 -2.73 18.33 5.90
CA PRO A 205 -3.05 17.52 7.07
C PRO A 205 -4.35 17.95 7.77
N GLU A 206 -4.91 19.12 7.47
CA GLU A 206 -6.23 19.55 7.97
C GLU A 206 -7.38 18.78 7.29
N LYS A 207 -7.10 18.11 6.16
CA LYS A 207 -8.10 17.26 5.48
C LYS A 207 -7.97 15.84 5.98
N TYR A 208 -8.98 15.35 6.66
CA TYR A 208 -9.03 13.99 7.20
C TYR A 208 -8.70 12.91 6.14
N ALA A 209 -9.21 13.02 4.92
CA ALA A 209 -8.88 12.08 3.84
C ALA A 209 -7.38 12.01 3.51
N ASN A 210 -6.64 13.13 3.66
CA ASN A 210 -5.19 13.10 3.51
C ASN A 210 -4.52 12.42 4.71
N LEU A 211 -5.04 12.64 5.94
CA LEU A 211 -4.52 11.98 7.14
C LEU A 211 -4.69 10.46 7.08
N VAL A 212 -5.80 9.96 6.53
CA VAL A 212 -6.00 8.52 6.32
C VAL A 212 -4.86 7.93 5.50
N ASN A 213 -4.53 8.53 4.35
CA ASN A 213 -3.43 8.08 3.51
C ASN A 213 -2.05 8.32 4.16
N MET A 214 -1.88 9.45 4.88
CA MET A 214 -0.65 9.73 5.63
C MET A 214 -0.40 8.71 6.75
N ALA A 215 -1.46 8.13 7.33
CA ALA A 215 -1.39 7.09 8.35
C ALA A 215 -1.11 5.69 7.78
N SER A 216 -0.92 5.57 6.47
CA SER A 216 -0.64 4.30 5.81
C SER A 216 0.69 3.71 6.28
N ILE A 217 0.68 2.43 6.69
CA ILE A 217 1.89 1.70 7.05
C ILE A 217 2.72 1.49 5.79
N ALA A 218 3.90 2.13 5.73
CA ALA A 218 4.91 1.84 4.73
C ALA A 218 6.07 1.11 5.39
N PHE A 219 6.63 0.14 4.70
CA PHE A 219 7.70 -0.69 5.25
C PHE A 219 8.62 -1.23 4.17
N ILE A 220 9.82 -1.60 4.58
CA ILE A 220 10.76 -2.37 3.79
C ILE A 220 10.73 -3.81 4.30
N VAL A 221 10.61 -4.78 3.41
CA VAL A 221 10.77 -6.19 3.72
C VAL A 221 11.99 -6.72 2.98
N ARG A 222 12.83 -7.49 3.71
CA ARG A 222 13.99 -8.20 3.16
C ARG A 222 13.94 -9.66 3.62
N SER A 223 14.07 -10.56 2.68
CA SER A 223 14.12 -12.01 2.89
C SER A 223 14.95 -12.66 1.79
N ASP A 224 15.18 -13.97 1.83
CA ASP A 224 16.09 -14.63 0.89
C ASP A 224 15.65 -14.43 -0.56
N GLY A 225 16.46 -13.67 -1.31
CA GLY A 225 16.24 -13.36 -2.72
C GLY A 225 15.11 -12.36 -3.00
N LEU A 226 14.62 -11.60 -1.99
CA LEU A 226 13.61 -10.58 -2.16
C LEU A 226 13.86 -9.39 -1.24
N SER A 227 13.84 -8.20 -1.81
CA SER A 227 13.74 -6.93 -1.08
C SER A 227 12.67 -6.04 -1.72
N ALA A 228 11.74 -5.53 -0.92
CA ALA A 228 10.67 -4.68 -1.43
C ALA A 228 10.37 -3.50 -0.52
N LEU A 229 10.15 -2.34 -1.13
CA LEU A 229 9.64 -1.14 -0.49
C LEU A 229 8.13 -1.06 -0.76
N MET A 230 7.35 -1.32 0.28
CA MET A 230 5.89 -1.33 0.25
C MET A 230 5.38 0.00 0.80
N LEU A 231 4.82 0.86 -0.06
CA LEU A 231 4.49 2.23 0.30
C LEU A 231 3.03 2.44 0.73
N GLY A 232 2.15 1.44 0.57
CA GLY A 232 0.72 1.64 0.78
C GLY A 232 0.23 2.87 0.02
N ASP A 233 -0.42 3.80 0.72
CA ASP A 233 -0.85 5.09 0.19
C ASP A 233 -0.15 6.28 0.85
N SER A 234 1.00 6.02 1.51
CA SER A 234 1.82 7.00 2.20
C SER A 234 2.25 8.16 1.28
N PHE A 235 2.49 9.33 1.89
CA PHE A 235 3.06 10.46 1.18
C PHE A 235 4.60 10.43 1.22
N PRO A 236 5.27 10.92 0.17
CA PRO A 236 6.72 10.81 0.03
C PRO A 236 7.49 11.55 1.13
N ASP A 237 6.96 12.66 1.65
CA ASP A 237 7.62 13.47 2.69
C ASP A 237 7.86 12.66 3.98
N GLU A 238 6.92 11.77 4.37
CA GLU A 238 7.04 10.90 5.54
C GLU A 238 8.13 9.83 5.35
N VAL A 239 8.06 9.15 4.20
CA VAL A 239 9.01 8.09 3.85
C VAL A 239 10.43 8.66 3.71
N GLU A 240 10.57 9.79 2.99
CA GLU A 240 11.85 10.45 2.77
C GLU A 240 12.49 10.89 4.10
N ALA A 241 11.70 11.50 5.01
CA ALA A 241 12.20 11.95 6.30
C ALA A 241 12.84 10.81 7.10
N TYR A 242 12.16 9.67 7.17
CA TYR A 242 12.69 8.50 7.87
C TYR A 242 13.94 7.93 7.19
N LEU A 243 13.92 7.75 5.87
CA LEU A 243 15.06 7.20 5.15
C LEU A 243 16.30 8.09 5.29
N ARG A 244 16.14 9.40 5.23
CA ARG A 244 17.25 10.34 5.45
C ARG A 244 17.79 10.30 6.89
N GLU A 245 16.91 10.14 7.88
CA GLU A 245 17.32 9.93 9.28
C GLU A 245 18.16 8.65 9.45
N LYS A 246 17.85 7.61 8.67
CA LYS A 246 18.63 6.35 8.63
C LYS A 246 19.92 6.44 7.81
N GLY A 247 20.23 7.62 7.24
CA GLY A 247 21.47 7.88 6.50
C GLY A 247 21.38 7.59 5.00
N TYR A 248 20.20 7.32 4.45
CA TYR A 248 20.04 7.23 3.01
C TYR A 248 20.14 8.63 2.37
N SER A 249 20.84 8.70 1.25
CA SER A 249 21.11 9.93 0.52
C SER A 249 21.31 9.64 -0.96
N GLU A 250 21.58 10.67 -1.75
CA GLU A 250 21.92 10.58 -3.17
C GLU A 250 23.16 9.70 -3.41
N ASP A 251 24.11 9.70 -2.47
CA ASP A 251 25.35 8.94 -2.52
C ASP A 251 25.27 7.58 -1.82
N ASN A 252 24.24 7.37 -1.00
CA ASN A 252 23.98 6.13 -0.25
C ASN A 252 22.50 5.75 -0.36
N LYS A 253 22.12 5.23 -1.50
CA LYS A 253 20.72 4.94 -1.82
C LYS A 253 20.20 3.67 -1.16
N LEU A 254 18.92 3.67 -0.84
CA LEU A 254 18.20 2.45 -0.50
C LEU A 254 18.09 1.57 -1.76
N VAL A 255 18.74 0.41 -1.72
CA VAL A 255 18.67 -0.58 -2.82
C VAL A 255 17.57 -1.59 -2.50
N VAL A 256 16.60 -1.75 -3.39
CA VAL A 256 15.54 -2.76 -3.31
C VAL A 256 15.24 -3.36 -4.67
N ASP A 257 14.75 -4.61 -4.68
CA ASP A 257 14.35 -5.27 -5.93
C ASP A 257 13.06 -4.66 -6.49
N PHE A 258 12.12 -4.29 -5.62
CA PHE A 258 10.81 -3.77 -6.01
C PHE A 258 10.40 -2.55 -5.18
N VAL A 259 9.71 -1.62 -5.83
CA VAL A 259 8.95 -0.56 -5.17
C VAL A 259 7.46 -0.71 -5.54
N LYS A 260 6.60 -1.00 -4.56
CA LYS A 260 5.16 -0.80 -4.74
C LYS A 260 4.90 0.70 -4.70
N VAL A 261 4.52 1.26 -5.84
CA VAL A 261 4.26 2.70 -5.98
C VAL A 261 3.08 3.10 -5.11
N SER A 262 3.27 4.18 -4.36
CA SER A 262 2.24 4.65 -3.43
C SER A 262 0.96 5.07 -4.14
N HIS A 263 -0.18 4.81 -3.48
CA HIS A 263 -1.52 5.27 -3.83
C HIS A 263 -1.85 5.00 -5.31
N HIS A 264 -1.65 3.74 -5.74
CA HIS A 264 -1.95 3.24 -7.08
C HIS A 264 -1.30 4.05 -8.23
N GLY A 265 -0.25 4.80 -7.93
CA GLY A 265 0.41 5.70 -8.87
C GLY A 265 -0.19 7.12 -8.91
N SER A 266 -0.79 7.60 -7.82
CA SER A 266 -1.21 8.99 -7.68
C SER A 266 0.00 9.93 -7.77
N ARG A 267 -0.13 11.00 -8.54
CA ARG A 267 0.95 11.98 -8.79
C ARG A 267 1.49 12.68 -7.54
N ASN A 268 0.68 12.78 -6.48
CA ASN A 268 1.08 13.45 -5.24
C ASN A 268 1.86 12.53 -4.30
N ASN A 269 1.90 11.24 -4.58
CA ASN A 269 2.45 10.21 -3.70
C ASN A 269 3.84 9.70 -4.12
N ILE A 270 4.49 10.38 -5.06
CA ILE A 270 5.90 10.18 -5.41
C ILE A 270 6.57 11.54 -5.60
N SER A 271 7.83 11.69 -5.16
CA SER A 271 8.61 12.91 -5.34
C SER A 271 9.96 12.61 -5.98
N ASN A 272 10.56 13.59 -6.63
CA ASN A 272 11.92 13.44 -7.16
C ASN A 272 12.93 13.26 -6.03
N THR A 273 12.74 13.95 -4.90
CA THR A 273 13.61 13.85 -3.72
C THR A 273 13.59 12.48 -3.07
N LEU A 274 12.42 11.79 -3.08
CA LEU A 274 12.34 10.38 -2.67
C LEU A 274 13.04 9.47 -3.68
N LEU A 275 12.87 9.71 -4.98
CA LEU A 275 13.55 8.94 -6.03
C LEU A 275 15.08 9.15 -6.03
N ASP A 276 15.57 10.29 -5.56
CA ASP A 276 17.01 10.57 -5.42
C ASP A 276 17.70 9.59 -4.47
N ILE A 277 16.99 9.09 -3.45
CA ILE A 277 17.54 8.25 -2.39
C ILE A 277 17.15 6.76 -2.52
N ILE A 278 16.51 6.36 -3.62
CA ILE A 278 16.15 4.97 -3.91
C ILE A 278 16.87 4.51 -5.18
N ASP A 279 17.44 3.31 -5.14
CA ASP A 279 17.95 2.60 -6.31
C ASP A 279 17.07 1.38 -6.60
N CYS A 280 16.17 1.53 -7.56
CA CYS A 280 15.26 0.49 -8.01
C CYS A 280 14.91 0.70 -9.48
N VAL A 281 14.75 -0.40 -10.20
CA VAL A 281 14.29 -0.38 -11.61
C VAL A 281 12.92 -1.05 -11.77
N ASN A 282 12.37 -1.70 -10.74
CA ASN A 282 11.13 -2.46 -10.82
C ASN A 282 10.04 -1.81 -9.98
N TYR A 283 9.04 -1.25 -10.64
CA TYR A 283 7.93 -0.52 -10.00
C TYR A 283 6.61 -1.27 -10.18
N ILE A 284 5.96 -1.60 -9.08
CA ILE A 284 4.66 -2.28 -9.04
C ILE A 284 3.56 -1.23 -8.88
N ILE A 285 2.57 -1.25 -9.78
CA ILE A 285 1.42 -0.35 -9.77
C ILE A 285 0.14 -1.18 -9.70
N SER A 286 -0.51 -1.15 -8.55
CA SER A 286 -1.76 -1.87 -8.28
C SER A 286 -2.95 -1.03 -8.69
N THR A 287 -3.62 -1.39 -9.77
CA THR A 287 -4.82 -0.68 -10.22
C THR A 287 -5.43 -1.32 -11.45
N ASN A 288 -6.75 -1.20 -11.60
CA ASN A 288 -7.48 -1.45 -12.85
C ASN A 288 -7.79 -0.15 -13.62
N GLY A 289 -7.16 0.96 -13.25
CA GLY A 289 -7.45 2.29 -13.77
C GLY A 289 -8.42 3.11 -12.92
N GLY A 290 -8.89 2.55 -11.80
CA GLY A 290 -9.79 3.25 -10.87
C GLY A 290 -11.25 3.27 -11.27
N GLU A 291 -12.09 3.94 -10.47
CA GLU A 291 -13.51 4.15 -10.75
C GLU A 291 -14.04 5.45 -10.13
N LYS A 292 -15.17 5.95 -10.65
CA LYS A 292 -15.94 7.11 -10.14
C LYS A 292 -15.15 8.41 -10.05
N LYS A 293 -14.30 8.55 -9.05
CA LYS A 293 -13.59 9.78 -8.72
C LYS A 293 -12.10 9.57 -8.50
N SER A 294 -11.63 8.34 -8.44
CA SER A 294 -10.23 7.98 -8.24
C SER A 294 -9.74 7.21 -9.47
N TYR A 295 -9.00 7.90 -10.34
CA TYR A 295 -8.45 7.35 -11.57
C TYR A 295 -6.93 7.39 -11.49
N HIS A 296 -6.30 6.22 -11.34
CA HIS A 296 -4.86 6.05 -11.25
C HIS A 296 -4.38 4.89 -12.14
N PRO A 297 -3.15 4.91 -12.62
CA PRO A 297 -2.07 5.84 -12.29
C PRO A 297 -2.20 7.18 -13.05
N ASP A 298 -1.62 8.23 -12.46
CA ASP A 298 -1.39 9.48 -13.19
C ASP A 298 -0.15 9.35 -14.09
N ARG A 299 -0.20 9.87 -15.33
CA ARG A 299 0.96 9.94 -16.22
C ARG A 299 2.14 10.68 -15.59
N GLU A 300 1.86 11.62 -14.71
CA GLU A 300 2.85 12.39 -13.97
C GLU A 300 3.70 11.52 -13.02
N THR A 301 3.12 10.46 -12.45
CA THR A 301 3.86 9.48 -11.66
C THR A 301 4.85 8.71 -12.53
N LEU A 302 4.40 8.20 -13.68
CA LEU A 302 5.26 7.52 -14.63
C LEU A 302 6.37 8.44 -15.16
N ALA A 303 6.01 9.70 -15.44
CA ALA A 303 6.94 10.74 -15.86
C ALA A 303 8.05 10.98 -14.83
N ASN A 304 7.70 11.10 -13.54
CA ASN A 304 8.70 11.28 -12.48
C ASN A 304 9.68 10.11 -12.41
N ILE A 305 9.20 8.87 -12.51
CA ILE A 305 10.06 7.69 -12.49
C ILE A 305 10.93 7.62 -13.74
N LEU A 306 10.36 7.80 -14.94
CA LEU A 306 11.06 7.66 -16.21
C LEU A 306 12.02 8.81 -16.50
N CYS A 307 11.66 10.04 -16.14
CA CYS A 307 12.44 11.22 -16.43
C CYS A 307 13.32 11.68 -15.26
N HIS A 308 13.34 10.91 -14.15
CA HIS A 308 14.16 11.24 -12.98
C HIS A 308 15.64 11.43 -13.36
N LYS A 309 16.25 12.53 -12.90
CA LYS A 309 17.62 12.93 -13.30
C LYS A 309 18.69 11.98 -12.77
N GLY A 310 18.47 11.41 -11.59
CA GLY A 310 19.42 10.49 -10.94
C GLY A 310 19.30 9.04 -11.42
N ARG A 311 18.45 8.77 -12.42
CA ARG A 311 18.25 7.43 -12.99
C ARG A 311 19.39 7.04 -13.95
N ASP A 312 19.85 5.80 -13.86
CA ASP A 312 20.69 5.18 -14.89
C ASP A 312 19.85 4.85 -16.14
N ARG A 313 19.99 5.65 -17.19
CA ARG A 313 19.21 5.50 -18.43
C ARG A 313 19.64 4.31 -19.29
N SER A 314 20.76 3.67 -18.98
CA SER A 314 21.18 2.43 -19.65
C SER A 314 20.36 1.22 -19.21
N LYS A 315 19.74 1.28 -18.03
CA LYS A 315 18.88 0.24 -17.48
C LYS A 315 17.41 0.56 -17.78
N PRO A 316 16.61 -0.40 -18.29
CA PRO A 316 15.19 -0.19 -18.46
C PRO A 316 14.49 -0.07 -17.10
N ILE A 317 13.48 0.77 -17.01
CA ILE A 317 12.51 0.72 -15.91
C ILE A 317 11.45 -0.32 -16.27
N HIS A 318 11.14 -1.19 -15.33
CA HIS A 318 10.10 -2.19 -15.45
C HIS A 318 8.87 -1.76 -14.65
N PHE A 319 7.74 -1.59 -15.33
CA PHE A 319 6.44 -1.38 -14.69
C PHE A 319 5.66 -2.68 -14.67
N PHE A 320 5.21 -3.09 -13.49
CA PHE A 320 4.41 -4.28 -13.27
C PHE A 320 2.99 -3.87 -12.88
N PHE A 321 2.00 -4.28 -13.67
CA PHE A 321 0.59 -4.01 -13.44
C PHE A 321 -0.16 -5.32 -13.17
N ASN A 322 -1.12 -5.31 -12.22
CA ASN A 322 -2.00 -6.46 -11.93
C ASN A 322 -3.20 -6.57 -12.88
N TYR A 323 -3.31 -5.66 -13.83
CA TYR A 323 -4.31 -5.70 -14.90
C TYR A 323 -3.66 -5.40 -16.25
N PRO A 324 -4.22 -5.95 -17.37
CA PRO A 324 -3.77 -5.58 -18.70
C PRO A 324 -3.80 -4.07 -18.92
N LEU A 325 -2.72 -3.53 -19.50
CA LEU A 325 -2.56 -2.09 -19.71
C LEU A 325 -3.75 -1.47 -20.45
N ASN A 326 -4.28 -2.16 -21.46
CA ASN A 326 -5.43 -1.69 -22.22
C ASN A 326 -6.70 -1.53 -21.36
N ILE A 327 -6.89 -2.34 -20.31
CA ILE A 327 -8.01 -2.19 -19.36
C ILE A 327 -7.81 -0.95 -18.50
N ILE A 328 -6.59 -0.70 -18.05
CA ILE A 328 -6.23 0.50 -17.28
C ILE A 328 -6.45 1.73 -18.14
N GLU A 329 -5.90 1.76 -19.36
CA GLU A 329 -5.97 2.91 -20.28
C GLU A 329 -7.38 3.23 -20.77
N GLN A 330 -8.30 2.27 -20.80
CA GLN A 330 -9.73 2.54 -21.07
C GLN A 330 -10.34 3.49 -20.03
N ARG A 331 -9.79 3.53 -18.82
CA ARG A 331 -10.31 4.34 -17.70
C ARG A 331 -9.51 5.63 -17.50
N VAL A 332 -8.19 5.53 -17.54
CA VAL A 332 -7.30 6.66 -17.28
C VAL A 332 -6.83 7.39 -18.53
N GLY A 333 -7.10 6.86 -19.72
CA GLY A 333 -6.53 7.35 -20.98
C GLY A 333 -5.14 6.75 -21.23
N LYS A 334 -4.55 7.06 -22.41
CA LYS A 334 -3.24 6.52 -22.84
C LYS A 334 -2.12 6.97 -21.88
N LEU A 335 -1.44 6.01 -21.27
CA LEU A 335 -0.38 6.26 -20.29
C LEU A 335 0.96 6.54 -20.97
N PHE A 336 1.26 5.82 -22.05
CA PHE A 336 2.51 5.92 -22.80
C PHE A 336 2.20 6.28 -24.24
N ASN A 337 2.87 7.29 -24.78
CA ASN A 337 2.80 7.67 -26.18
C ASN A 337 3.91 6.96 -26.98
N ASP A 338 3.79 6.92 -28.31
CA ASP A 338 4.78 6.24 -29.16
C ASP A 338 6.18 6.85 -29.06
N GLU A 339 6.27 8.14 -28.73
CA GLU A 339 7.53 8.84 -28.52
C GLU A 339 8.19 8.51 -27.16
N ASP A 340 7.43 7.98 -26.20
CA ASP A 340 7.94 7.67 -24.85
C ASP A 340 8.85 6.43 -24.85
N VAL A 341 8.84 5.60 -25.92
CA VAL A 341 9.71 4.42 -26.07
C VAL A 341 11.21 4.76 -25.88
N LYS A 342 11.62 5.99 -26.26
CA LYS A 342 13.00 6.49 -26.06
C LYS A 342 13.41 6.58 -24.58
N LEU A 343 12.45 6.52 -23.65
CA LEU A 343 12.71 6.58 -22.22
C LEU A 343 13.15 5.25 -21.60
N ASN A 344 13.34 4.21 -22.42
CA ASN A 344 13.86 2.90 -22.01
C ASN A 344 13.08 2.28 -20.84
N TYR A 345 11.91 1.73 -21.12
CA TYR A 345 11.06 1.04 -20.15
C TYR A 345 10.45 -0.24 -20.73
N VAL A 346 10.02 -1.13 -19.85
CA VAL A 346 9.31 -2.38 -20.18
C VAL A 346 8.03 -2.45 -19.34
N ILE A 347 6.93 -2.87 -19.95
CA ILE A 347 5.65 -3.06 -19.29
C ILE A 347 5.39 -4.56 -19.13
N HIS A 348 5.04 -4.94 -17.91
CA HIS A 348 4.63 -6.29 -17.55
C HIS A 348 3.19 -6.19 -17.00
N ASP A 349 2.24 -6.61 -17.79
CA ASP A 349 0.81 -6.67 -17.44
C ASP A 349 0.23 -8.10 -17.55
N LYS A 350 1.12 -9.06 -17.70
CA LYS A 350 0.86 -10.52 -17.84
C LYS A 350 2.02 -11.29 -17.22
N ASN A 351 1.80 -12.57 -16.95
CA ASN A 351 2.79 -13.45 -16.30
C ASN A 351 4.01 -13.83 -17.17
N ASN A 352 4.25 -13.17 -18.28
CA ASN A 352 5.37 -13.46 -19.17
C ASN A 352 6.57 -12.55 -18.84
N GLY A 353 7.74 -13.15 -18.66
CA GLY A 353 9.00 -12.42 -18.43
C GLY A 353 9.11 -11.79 -17.04
N LEU A 354 8.38 -12.31 -16.05
CA LEU A 354 8.50 -11.88 -14.67
C LEU A 354 9.78 -12.41 -14.02
N PRO A 355 10.39 -11.67 -13.09
CA PRO A 355 11.40 -12.20 -12.19
C PRO A 355 10.87 -13.39 -11.38
N ASN A 356 11.77 -14.31 -11.00
CA ASN A 356 11.38 -15.53 -10.27
C ASN A 356 10.76 -15.24 -8.89
N ASN A 357 11.03 -14.08 -8.32
CA ASN A 357 10.56 -13.61 -7.02
C ASN A 357 9.30 -12.72 -7.11
N LEU A 358 8.68 -12.61 -8.30
CA LEU A 358 7.42 -11.88 -8.50
C LEU A 358 6.39 -12.75 -9.23
N ARG A 359 5.15 -12.71 -8.74
CA ARG A 359 3.97 -13.31 -9.42
C ARG A 359 2.87 -12.27 -9.57
N ILE A 360 2.19 -12.29 -10.71
CA ILE A 360 0.97 -11.51 -10.97
C ILE A 360 -0.15 -12.54 -11.20
N LEU A 361 -1.24 -12.46 -10.44
CA LEU A 361 -2.36 -13.42 -10.53
C LEU A 361 -3.56 -12.82 -11.25
#